data_3dd9635556e25206acd58480793c2b0d
#
_entry.id   3dd9635556e25206acd58480793c2b0d
#
_cell.length_a   1.000
_cell.length_b   1.000
_cell.length_c   1.000
_cell.angle_alpha   90.00
_cell.angle_beta   90.00
_cell.angle_gamma   90.00
#
_symmetry.space_group_name_H-M   'P 1'
#
loop_
_entity.id
_entity.type
_entity.pdbx_description
1 polymer ?
#
loop_
_entity_poly.entity_id
_entity_poly.type
_entity_poly.pdbx_seq_one_letter_code
_entity_poly.pdbx_strand_id
1 'polypeptide(L)'
;MSMPAPPAPDGAGAPAGSPAERDAAPGDASFAIPRGVPLWEIFATFLFIGAVSFGGGVVAYLRAGLVLQKKWLDEERFLSALEIAQALPGLNATNMSIIVGDRLRGVPGAVVAFLGITLPGATLVMILGVLYASNASNPYVNATLVGVGAAAVGMLTAVTLQIGRKQLGSLIDIAIIAVTLVMVSVLHISLIWVLLTVGPAAIFIYRPRKSPALDPDEPSEPAA
;
A
#
# COMPACT_ATOMS: atom_id res chain seq x y z
N MET A 1 0.98 60.04 -47.89
CA MET A 1 -0.03 60.29 -46.83
C MET A 1 -0.10 59.03 -46.00
N SER A 2 0.80 58.94 -44.99
CA SER A 2 0.93 57.75 -44.14
C SER A 2 0.14 58.00 -42.86
N MET A 3 -0.80 57.11 -42.59
CA MET A 3 -1.53 57.09 -41.31
C MET A 3 -0.66 56.53 -40.19
N PRO A 4 -0.64 57.16 -39.01
CA PRO A 4 0.07 56.59 -37.83
C PRO A 4 -0.69 55.39 -37.22
N ALA A 5 0.08 54.41 -36.73
CA ALA A 5 -0.42 53.24 -36.05
C ALA A 5 -1.03 53.58 -34.67
N PRO A 6 -2.04 52.84 -34.21
CA PRO A 6 -2.65 53.05 -32.89
C PRO A 6 -1.69 52.61 -31.78
N PRO A 7 -1.78 53.24 -30.56
CA PRO A 7 -0.95 52.87 -29.42
C PRO A 7 -1.36 51.52 -28.84
N ALA A 8 -0.37 50.77 -28.34
CA ALA A 8 -0.56 49.51 -27.63
C ALA A 8 -1.33 49.73 -26.30
N PRO A 9 -2.19 48.80 -25.88
CA PRO A 9 -2.88 48.92 -24.59
C PRO A 9 -1.91 48.65 -23.44
N ASP A 10 -1.96 49.53 -22.47
CA ASP A 10 -1.21 49.49 -21.22
C ASP A 10 -1.46 48.18 -20.48
N GLY A 11 -0.38 47.61 -19.94
CA GLY A 11 -0.37 46.36 -19.18
C GLY A 11 -1.24 46.46 -17.93
N ALA A 12 -2.39 45.79 -17.98
CA ALA A 12 -3.13 45.42 -16.78
C ALA A 12 -2.32 44.37 -16.02
N GLY A 13 -1.74 44.78 -14.90
CA GLY A 13 -1.07 43.89 -13.96
C GLY A 13 -1.98 42.74 -13.56
N ALA A 14 -1.56 41.52 -13.81
CA ALA A 14 -2.21 40.35 -13.25
C ALA A 14 -2.24 40.45 -11.72
N PRO A 15 -3.34 40.15 -11.06
CA PRO A 15 -3.41 40.16 -9.61
C PRO A 15 -2.38 39.13 -9.05
N ALA A 16 -1.50 39.62 -8.18
CA ALA A 16 -0.54 38.76 -7.47
C ALA A 16 -1.32 37.70 -6.70
N GLY A 17 -1.14 36.45 -7.07
CA GLY A 17 -1.72 35.31 -6.38
C GLY A 17 -1.43 35.35 -4.88
N SER A 18 -2.36 34.91 -4.09
CA SER A 18 -2.28 34.91 -2.63
C SER A 18 -1.04 34.11 -2.15
N PRO A 19 -0.49 34.44 -0.97
CA PRO A 19 0.65 33.70 -0.40
C PRO A 19 0.42 32.19 -0.29
N ALA A 20 -0.83 31.75 -0.17
CA ALA A 20 -1.22 30.33 -0.12
C ALA A 20 -1.05 29.59 -1.45
N GLU A 21 -0.92 30.30 -2.56
CA GLU A 21 -0.78 29.74 -3.91
C GLU A 21 0.69 29.52 -4.32
N ARG A 22 1.64 30.08 -3.55
CA ARG A 22 3.08 30.00 -3.84
C ARG A 22 3.78 28.79 -3.24
N ASP A 23 3.14 28.11 -2.26
CA ASP A 23 3.71 26.94 -1.57
C ASP A 23 3.14 25.60 -2.08
N ALA A 24 2.27 25.61 -3.08
CA ALA A 24 1.81 24.40 -3.74
C ALA A 24 2.88 23.88 -4.70
N ALA A 25 3.47 22.73 -4.40
CA ALA A 25 4.34 22.03 -5.33
C ALA A 25 3.62 21.77 -6.66
N PRO A 26 4.32 21.84 -7.83
CA PRO A 26 3.71 21.64 -9.15
C PRO A 26 3.24 20.19 -9.31
N GLY A 27 2.03 19.90 -8.93
CA GLY A 27 1.37 18.58 -8.90
C GLY A 27 0.13 18.58 -8.02
N ASP A 28 -0.01 19.56 -7.13
CA ASP A 28 -1.03 19.58 -6.07
C ASP A 28 -2.35 20.31 -6.47
N ALA A 29 -2.39 20.93 -7.63
CA ALA A 29 -3.46 21.88 -7.96
C ALA A 29 -4.72 21.25 -8.60
N SER A 30 -4.73 19.96 -8.98
CA SER A 30 -5.83 19.42 -9.79
C SER A 30 -6.77 18.45 -9.08
N PHE A 31 -6.42 17.94 -7.89
CA PHE A 31 -7.29 17.00 -7.18
C PHE A 31 -7.35 17.31 -5.67
N ALA A 32 -8.36 18.08 -5.26
CA ALA A 32 -8.63 18.29 -3.84
C ALA A 32 -9.27 17.02 -3.25
N ILE A 33 -8.64 16.41 -2.23
CA ILE A 33 -9.28 15.35 -1.46
C ILE A 33 -10.58 15.92 -0.89
N PRO A 34 -11.76 15.30 -1.14
CA PRO A 34 -13.02 15.81 -0.65
C PRO A 34 -13.00 15.83 0.87
N ARG A 35 -12.88 17.03 1.45
CA ARG A 35 -12.97 17.23 2.90
C ARG A 35 -14.45 17.23 3.30
N GLY A 36 -14.79 16.43 4.32
CA GLY A 36 -16.15 16.40 4.83
C GLY A 36 -17.02 15.24 4.36
N VAL A 37 -16.41 14.19 3.79
CA VAL A 37 -17.13 12.95 3.50
C VAL A 37 -17.81 12.44 4.79
N PRO A 38 -19.12 12.13 4.77
CA PRO A 38 -19.82 11.66 5.96
C PRO A 38 -19.20 10.35 6.47
N LEU A 39 -19.06 10.25 7.79
CA LEU A 39 -18.42 9.06 8.42
C LEU A 39 -19.11 7.75 8.02
N TRP A 40 -20.43 7.79 7.85
CA TRP A 40 -21.20 6.64 7.39
C TRP A 40 -20.77 6.17 5.99
N GLU A 41 -20.49 7.08 5.10
CA GLU A 41 -20.05 6.75 3.74
C GLU A 41 -18.66 6.14 3.74
N ILE A 42 -17.76 6.65 4.58
CA ILE A 42 -16.44 6.07 4.83
C ILE A 42 -16.63 4.65 5.37
N PHE A 43 -17.41 4.48 6.43
CA PHE A 43 -17.71 3.18 7.03
C PHE A 43 -18.24 2.17 6.02
N ALA A 44 -19.32 2.54 5.32
CA ALA A 44 -19.97 1.64 4.36
C ALA A 44 -19.04 1.23 3.20
N THR A 45 -18.22 2.15 2.71
CA THR A 45 -17.26 1.86 1.65
C THR A 45 -16.20 0.86 2.12
N PHE A 46 -15.59 1.09 3.28
CA PHE A 46 -14.58 0.16 3.82
C PHE A 46 -15.20 -1.15 4.30
N LEU A 47 -16.43 -1.14 4.80
CA LEU A 47 -17.18 -2.35 5.14
C LEU A 47 -17.43 -3.23 3.91
N PHE A 48 -17.85 -2.62 2.81
CA PHE A 48 -18.05 -3.33 1.55
C PHE A 48 -16.73 -3.91 1.02
N ILE A 49 -15.66 -3.11 1.01
CA ILE A 49 -14.34 -3.58 0.59
C ILE A 49 -13.87 -4.74 1.48
N GLY A 50 -14.01 -4.62 2.81
CA GLY A 50 -13.65 -5.68 3.75
C GLY A 50 -14.48 -6.96 3.57
N ALA A 51 -15.76 -6.83 3.23
CA ALA A 51 -16.66 -7.97 3.01
C ALA A 51 -16.41 -8.72 1.70
N VAL A 52 -15.98 -8.01 0.64
CA VAL A 52 -15.78 -8.61 -0.70
C VAL A 52 -14.33 -9.05 -0.91
N SER A 53 -13.40 -8.50 -0.13
CA SER A 53 -11.96 -8.74 -0.30
C SER A 53 -11.53 -10.07 0.34
N PHE A 54 -11.68 -11.16 -0.39
CA PHE A 54 -11.13 -12.45 0.03
C PHE A 54 -9.74 -12.67 -0.59
N GLY A 55 -8.73 -12.86 0.26
CA GLY A 55 -7.37 -13.20 -0.17
C GLY A 55 -6.53 -12.00 -0.67
N GLY A 56 -5.68 -12.22 -1.68
CA GLY A 56 -4.68 -11.25 -2.14
C GLY A 56 -5.18 -10.04 -2.93
N GLY A 57 -6.48 -9.94 -3.18
CA GLY A 57 -7.09 -8.90 -4.03
C GLY A 57 -7.46 -7.59 -3.33
N VAL A 58 -7.22 -7.45 -2.03
CA VAL A 58 -7.67 -6.29 -1.22
C VAL A 58 -7.22 -4.95 -1.80
N VAL A 59 -5.97 -4.87 -2.26
CA VAL A 59 -5.42 -3.64 -2.87
C VAL A 59 -6.17 -3.27 -4.15
N ALA A 60 -6.56 -4.25 -4.97
CA ALA A 60 -7.35 -3.99 -6.18
C ALA A 60 -8.76 -3.48 -5.84
N TYR A 61 -9.40 -4.03 -4.81
CA TYR A 61 -10.71 -3.55 -4.34
C TYR A 61 -10.60 -2.16 -3.70
N LEU A 62 -9.54 -1.87 -2.95
CA LEU A 62 -9.27 -0.53 -2.43
C LEU A 62 -9.12 0.48 -3.58
N ARG A 63 -8.32 0.15 -4.60
CA ARG A 63 -8.15 1.00 -5.77
C ARG A 63 -9.48 1.21 -6.50
N ALA A 64 -10.21 0.16 -6.77
CA ALA A 64 -11.52 0.24 -7.43
C ALA A 64 -12.52 1.10 -6.64
N GLY A 65 -12.60 0.91 -5.32
CA GLY A 65 -13.49 1.68 -4.45
C GLY A 65 -13.09 3.14 -4.30
N LEU A 66 -11.83 3.40 -3.98
CA LEU A 66 -11.38 4.75 -3.58
C LEU A 66 -11.05 5.64 -4.79
N VAL A 67 -10.49 5.07 -5.87
CA VAL A 67 -10.06 5.82 -7.05
C VAL A 67 -11.15 5.82 -8.14
N LEU A 68 -11.65 4.63 -8.52
CA LEU A 68 -12.55 4.52 -9.67
C LEU A 68 -14.00 4.86 -9.34
N GLN A 69 -14.52 4.36 -8.21
CA GLN A 69 -15.94 4.52 -7.84
C GLN A 69 -16.20 5.82 -7.07
N LYS A 70 -15.51 5.99 -5.94
CA LYS A 70 -15.73 7.14 -5.04
C LYS A 70 -14.93 8.38 -5.45
N LYS A 71 -13.85 8.19 -6.20
CA LYS A 71 -12.94 9.28 -6.62
C LYS A 71 -12.47 10.13 -5.42
N TRP A 72 -12.23 9.49 -4.28
CA TRP A 72 -11.68 10.16 -3.10
C TRP A 72 -10.19 10.41 -3.20
N LEU A 73 -9.51 9.59 -3.99
CA LEU A 73 -8.07 9.66 -4.28
C LEU A 73 -7.86 9.60 -5.79
N ASP A 74 -6.84 10.29 -6.27
CA ASP A 74 -6.23 10.05 -7.58
C ASP A 74 -5.27 8.85 -7.51
N GLU A 75 -4.80 8.40 -8.67
CA GLU A 75 -3.89 7.25 -8.76
C GLU A 75 -2.57 7.49 -8.03
N GLU A 76 -2.01 8.69 -8.14
CA GLU A 76 -0.73 9.06 -7.53
C GLU A 76 -0.81 9.03 -6.00
N ARG A 77 -1.85 9.62 -5.44
CA ARG A 77 -2.09 9.61 -3.98
C ARG A 77 -2.44 8.24 -3.44
N PHE A 78 -3.12 7.44 -4.25
CA PHE A 78 -3.38 6.04 -3.91
C PHE A 78 -2.07 5.25 -3.81
N LEU A 79 -1.19 5.37 -4.80
CA LEU A 79 0.12 4.70 -4.79
C LEU A 79 0.99 5.19 -3.63
N SER A 80 1.05 6.50 -3.39
CA SER A 80 1.78 7.05 -2.24
C SER A 80 1.24 6.52 -0.90
N ALA A 81 -0.08 6.44 -0.73
CA ALA A 81 -0.66 5.87 0.49
C ALA A 81 -0.37 4.37 0.62
N LEU A 82 -0.34 3.65 -0.50
CA LEU A 82 -0.01 2.22 -0.53
C LEU A 82 1.45 1.97 -0.15
N GLU A 83 2.39 2.77 -0.65
CA GLU A 83 3.81 2.70 -0.29
C GLU A 83 4.02 2.92 1.20
N ILE A 84 3.38 3.96 1.77
CA ILE A 84 3.43 4.22 3.22
C ILE A 84 2.83 3.03 3.98
N ALA A 85 1.68 2.51 3.55
CA ALA A 85 1.02 1.38 4.20
C ALA A 85 1.89 0.11 4.18
N GLN A 86 2.67 -0.11 3.11
CA GLN A 86 3.59 -1.23 2.99
C GLN A 86 4.87 -1.06 3.83
N ALA A 87 5.30 0.17 4.09
CA ALA A 87 6.43 0.45 4.96
C ALA A 87 6.10 0.27 6.45
N LEU A 88 4.82 0.36 6.82
CA LEU A 88 4.36 0.17 8.19
C LEU A 88 4.19 -1.33 8.51
N PRO A 89 4.61 -1.78 9.70
CA PRO A 89 4.38 -3.15 10.12
C PRO A 89 2.89 -3.41 10.30
N GLY A 90 2.39 -4.55 9.79
CA GLY A 90 1.01 -4.97 9.90
C GLY A 90 0.34 -5.29 8.56
N LEU A 91 -0.99 -5.31 8.55
CA LEU A 91 -1.78 -5.59 7.35
C LEU A 91 -1.88 -4.34 6.48
N ASN A 92 -1.31 -4.39 5.27
CA ASN A 92 -1.28 -3.25 4.34
C ASN A 92 -2.67 -2.64 4.09
N ALA A 93 -3.71 -3.47 3.96
CA ALA A 93 -5.07 -3.01 3.74
C ALA A 93 -5.62 -2.21 4.94
N THR A 94 -5.31 -2.65 6.15
CA THR A 94 -5.70 -1.98 7.39
C THR A 94 -4.94 -0.66 7.54
N ASN A 95 -3.62 -0.68 7.35
CA ASN A 95 -2.80 0.53 7.36
C ASN A 95 -3.31 1.55 6.35
N MET A 96 -3.63 1.10 5.13
CA MET A 96 -4.17 1.96 4.08
C MET A 96 -5.53 2.54 4.44
N SER A 97 -6.42 1.74 5.06
CA SER A 97 -7.73 2.23 5.49
C SER A 97 -7.61 3.35 6.53
N ILE A 98 -6.67 3.23 7.47
CA ILE A 98 -6.37 4.25 8.47
C ILE A 98 -5.85 5.52 7.80
N ILE A 99 -4.85 5.41 6.92
CA ILE A 99 -4.25 6.56 6.21
C ILE A 99 -5.29 7.30 5.38
N VAL A 100 -6.12 6.58 4.63
CA VAL A 100 -7.15 7.18 3.79
C VAL A 100 -8.25 7.80 4.64
N GLY A 101 -8.71 7.09 5.67
CA GLY A 101 -9.71 7.60 6.61
C GLY A 101 -9.28 8.89 7.31
N ASP A 102 -8.00 8.96 7.72
CA ASP A 102 -7.41 10.15 8.31
C ASP A 102 -7.36 11.33 7.33
N ARG A 103 -6.94 11.09 6.08
CA ARG A 103 -6.92 12.13 5.04
C ARG A 103 -8.32 12.68 4.72
N LEU A 104 -9.37 11.85 4.79
CA LEU A 104 -10.75 12.24 4.49
C LEU A 104 -11.40 13.03 5.64
N ARG A 105 -11.17 12.61 6.89
CA ARG A 105 -11.88 13.18 8.05
C ARG A 105 -11.07 13.19 9.36
N GLY A 106 -9.76 13.12 9.30
CA GLY A 106 -8.91 13.06 10.49
C GLY A 106 -9.14 11.78 11.32
N VAL A 107 -8.80 11.83 12.59
CA VAL A 107 -8.88 10.68 13.51
C VAL A 107 -10.22 9.93 13.49
N PRO A 108 -11.41 10.60 13.54
CA PRO A 108 -12.68 9.87 13.46
C PRO A 108 -12.85 9.12 12.12
N GLY A 109 -12.35 9.67 11.02
CA GLY A 109 -12.34 8.98 9.72
C GLY A 109 -11.46 7.75 9.72
N ALA A 110 -10.26 7.84 10.32
CA ALA A 110 -9.34 6.72 10.46
C ALA A 110 -9.96 5.56 11.27
N VAL A 111 -10.56 5.86 12.42
CA VAL A 111 -11.20 4.86 13.28
C VAL A 111 -12.36 4.16 12.55
N VAL A 112 -13.20 4.94 11.89
CA VAL A 112 -14.38 4.42 11.18
C VAL A 112 -13.97 3.56 9.95
N ALA A 113 -12.93 3.98 9.22
CA ALA A 113 -12.40 3.20 8.10
C ALA A 113 -11.77 1.88 8.57
N PHE A 114 -10.99 1.93 9.66
CA PHE A 114 -10.41 0.74 10.29
C PHE A 114 -11.49 -0.25 10.74
N LEU A 115 -12.51 0.23 11.44
CA LEU A 115 -13.63 -0.62 11.87
C LEU A 115 -14.37 -1.19 10.67
N GLY A 116 -14.63 -0.38 9.64
CA GLY A 116 -15.30 -0.83 8.42
C GLY A 116 -14.58 -2.00 7.77
N ILE A 117 -13.29 -1.88 7.50
CA ILE A 117 -12.53 -2.93 6.79
C ILE A 117 -12.34 -4.20 7.63
N THR A 118 -12.27 -4.07 8.95
CA THR A 118 -11.96 -5.19 9.86
C THR A 118 -13.22 -5.96 10.27
N LEU A 119 -14.34 -5.27 10.42
CA LEU A 119 -15.57 -5.81 11.03
C LEU A 119 -16.15 -7.02 10.29
N PRO A 120 -16.20 -7.07 8.94
CA PRO A 120 -16.72 -8.24 8.24
C PRO A 120 -15.93 -9.51 8.54
N GLY A 121 -14.60 -9.44 8.47
CA GLY A 121 -13.72 -10.57 8.78
C GLY A 121 -13.82 -11.00 10.23
N ALA A 122 -13.81 -10.05 11.17
CA ALA A 122 -13.96 -10.32 12.59
C ALA A 122 -15.29 -11.02 12.91
N THR A 123 -16.39 -10.51 12.35
CA THR A 123 -17.73 -11.10 12.53
C THR A 123 -17.80 -12.52 11.99
N LEU A 124 -17.25 -12.76 10.80
CA LEU A 124 -17.20 -14.09 10.20
C LEU A 124 -16.42 -15.08 11.09
N VAL A 125 -15.24 -14.67 11.57
CA VAL A 125 -14.42 -15.52 12.45
C VAL A 125 -15.13 -15.80 13.77
N MET A 126 -15.82 -14.82 14.36
CA MET A 126 -16.59 -15.02 15.59
C MET A 126 -17.75 -15.99 15.39
N ILE A 127 -18.51 -15.86 14.30
CA ILE A 127 -19.61 -16.78 13.96
C ILE A 127 -19.06 -18.20 13.80
N LEU A 128 -17.99 -18.38 13.04
CA LEU A 128 -17.35 -19.67 12.84
C LEU A 128 -16.81 -20.25 14.14
N GLY A 129 -16.25 -19.41 15.02
CA GLY A 129 -15.78 -19.81 16.34
C GLY A 129 -16.89 -20.34 17.24
N VAL A 130 -18.03 -19.67 17.28
CA VAL A 130 -19.22 -20.12 18.04
C VAL A 130 -19.78 -21.42 17.48
N LEU A 131 -19.89 -21.52 16.14
CA LEU A 131 -20.33 -22.76 15.48
C LEU A 131 -19.40 -23.93 15.78
N TYR A 132 -18.10 -23.68 15.78
CA TYR A 132 -17.12 -24.70 16.15
C TYR A 132 -17.26 -25.12 17.61
N ALA A 133 -17.34 -24.16 18.53
CA ALA A 133 -17.48 -24.46 19.96
C ALA A 133 -18.71 -25.33 20.27
N SER A 134 -19.81 -25.09 19.57
CA SER A 134 -21.05 -25.86 19.70
C SER A 134 -20.98 -27.25 19.04
N ASN A 135 -20.02 -27.50 18.16
CA ASN A 135 -19.91 -28.75 17.39
C ASN A 135 -18.50 -29.36 17.46
N ALA A 136 -17.73 -29.09 18.50
CA ALA A 136 -16.32 -29.52 18.61
C ALA A 136 -16.14 -31.04 18.61
N SER A 137 -17.14 -31.79 19.02
CA SER A 137 -17.13 -33.29 19.03
C SER A 137 -17.55 -33.89 17.68
N ASN A 138 -18.03 -33.08 16.73
CA ASN A 138 -18.50 -33.58 15.45
C ASN A 138 -17.31 -33.90 14.52
N PRO A 139 -17.15 -35.17 14.06
CA PRO A 139 -16.02 -35.56 13.23
C PRO A 139 -15.99 -34.85 11.87
N TYR A 140 -17.15 -34.49 11.31
CA TYR A 140 -17.23 -33.77 10.05
C TYR A 140 -16.71 -32.32 10.17
N VAL A 141 -17.01 -31.65 11.31
CA VAL A 141 -16.52 -30.30 11.59
C VAL A 141 -14.99 -30.31 11.73
N ASN A 142 -14.45 -31.27 12.46
CA ASN A 142 -13.02 -31.42 12.62
C ASN A 142 -12.32 -31.75 11.30
N ALA A 143 -12.88 -32.64 10.48
CA ALA A 143 -12.34 -32.96 9.16
C ALA A 143 -12.33 -31.72 8.23
N THR A 144 -13.40 -30.93 8.27
CA THR A 144 -13.49 -29.68 7.50
C THR A 144 -12.40 -28.68 7.94
N LEU A 145 -12.19 -28.50 9.25
CA LEU A 145 -11.15 -27.60 9.76
C LEU A 145 -9.73 -28.06 9.41
N VAL A 146 -9.48 -29.36 9.43
CA VAL A 146 -8.20 -29.92 8.95
C VAL A 146 -8.01 -29.59 7.46
N GLY A 147 -9.06 -29.75 6.66
CA GLY A 147 -9.04 -29.40 5.25
C GLY A 147 -8.78 -27.90 4.99
N VAL A 148 -9.44 -27.02 5.74
CA VAL A 148 -9.21 -25.56 5.67
C VAL A 148 -7.79 -25.21 6.11
N GLY A 149 -7.28 -25.83 7.18
CA GLY A 149 -5.91 -25.66 7.62
C GLY A 149 -4.89 -26.08 6.57
N ALA A 150 -5.09 -27.25 5.95
CA ALA A 150 -4.24 -27.73 4.86
C ALA A 150 -4.27 -26.80 3.65
N ALA A 151 -5.45 -26.29 3.29
CA ALA A 151 -5.60 -25.32 2.19
C ALA A 151 -4.88 -23.99 2.50
N ALA A 152 -4.95 -23.50 3.73
CA ALA A 152 -4.24 -22.30 4.16
C ALA A 152 -2.72 -22.47 4.05
N VAL A 153 -2.18 -23.61 4.52
CA VAL A 153 -0.76 -23.95 4.38
C VAL A 153 -0.35 -24.04 2.92
N GLY A 154 -1.18 -24.68 2.08
CA GLY A 154 -0.95 -24.77 0.64
C GLY A 154 -0.89 -23.39 -0.04
N MET A 155 -1.80 -22.49 0.32
CA MET A 155 -1.83 -21.11 -0.21
C MET A 155 -0.60 -20.31 0.23
N LEU A 156 -0.22 -20.39 1.50
CA LEU A 156 1.01 -19.73 2.00
C LEU A 156 2.25 -20.26 1.29
N THR A 157 2.34 -21.58 1.10
CA THR A 157 3.45 -22.20 0.37
C THR A 157 3.50 -21.72 -1.08
N ALA A 158 2.35 -21.67 -1.76
CA ALA A 158 2.27 -21.18 -3.14
C ALA A 158 2.72 -19.72 -3.27
N VAL A 159 2.28 -18.84 -2.37
CA VAL A 159 2.69 -17.42 -2.34
C VAL A 159 4.19 -17.30 -2.04
N THR A 160 4.69 -18.06 -1.08
CA THR A 160 6.12 -18.07 -0.74
C THR A 160 6.97 -18.51 -1.92
N LEU A 161 6.58 -19.58 -2.63
CA LEU A 161 7.26 -20.03 -3.83
C LEU A 161 7.18 -19.01 -4.97
N GLN A 162 6.02 -18.35 -5.15
CA GLN A 162 5.83 -17.33 -6.18
C GLN A 162 6.72 -16.12 -5.94
N ILE A 163 6.79 -15.63 -4.70
CA ILE A 163 7.67 -14.52 -4.33
C ILE A 163 9.13 -14.97 -4.42
N GLY A 164 9.44 -16.14 -3.87
CA GLY A 164 10.80 -16.70 -3.88
C GLY A 164 11.37 -16.82 -5.28
N ARG A 165 10.61 -17.35 -6.25
CA ARG A 165 11.07 -17.47 -7.64
C ARG A 165 11.45 -16.14 -8.28
N LYS A 166 10.83 -15.03 -7.87
CA LYS A 166 11.16 -13.69 -8.38
C LYS A 166 12.38 -13.08 -7.68
N GLN A 167 12.64 -13.46 -6.44
CA GLN A 167 13.72 -12.91 -5.62
C GLN A 167 15.00 -13.73 -5.67
N LEU A 168 14.93 -15.01 -6.04
CA LEU A 168 16.09 -15.91 -6.09
C LEU A 168 16.88 -15.69 -7.40
N GLY A 169 17.52 -14.53 -7.51
CA GLY A 169 18.40 -14.19 -8.63
C GLY A 169 19.89 -14.50 -8.39
N SER A 170 20.30 -14.65 -7.13
CA SER A 170 21.69 -14.84 -6.73
C SER A 170 21.84 -15.90 -5.65
N LEU A 171 23.00 -16.55 -5.61
CA LEU A 171 23.37 -17.46 -4.52
C LEU A 171 23.40 -16.75 -3.16
N ILE A 172 23.67 -15.45 -3.16
CA ILE A 172 23.66 -14.60 -1.96
C ILE A 172 22.24 -14.50 -1.40
N ASP A 173 21.23 -14.36 -2.25
CA ASP A 173 19.81 -14.29 -1.83
C ASP A 173 19.41 -15.59 -1.13
N ILE A 174 19.80 -16.73 -1.72
CA ILE A 174 19.55 -18.05 -1.15
C ILE A 174 20.24 -18.20 0.22
N ALA A 175 21.49 -17.74 0.34
CA ALA A 175 22.23 -17.80 1.59
C ALA A 175 21.57 -16.94 2.68
N ILE A 176 21.14 -15.73 2.36
CA ILE A 176 20.45 -14.83 3.31
C ILE A 176 19.13 -15.44 3.77
N ILE A 177 18.35 -16.01 2.85
CA ILE A 177 17.08 -16.69 3.18
C ILE A 177 17.36 -17.92 4.07
N ALA A 178 18.33 -18.74 3.73
CA ALA A 178 18.68 -19.92 4.51
C ALA A 178 19.15 -19.56 5.91
N VAL A 179 20.02 -18.54 6.07
CA VAL A 179 20.47 -18.04 7.37
C VAL A 179 19.29 -17.52 8.21
N THR A 180 18.41 -16.72 7.58
CA THR A 180 17.21 -16.20 8.25
C THR A 180 16.30 -17.33 8.71
N LEU A 181 16.08 -18.34 7.87
CA LEU A 181 15.25 -19.50 8.19
C LEU A 181 15.84 -20.30 9.37
N VAL A 182 17.14 -20.55 9.36
CA VAL A 182 17.84 -21.25 10.45
C VAL A 182 17.76 -20.45 11.75
N MET A 183 17.99 -19.14 11.71
CA MET A 183 17.91 -18.28 12.90
C MET A 183 16.52 -18.29 13.54
N VAL A 184 15.47 -18.23 12.72
CA VAL A 184 14.09 -18.20 13.24
C VAL A 184 13.60 -19.60 13.60
N SER A 185 13.84 -20.60 12.74
CA SER A 185 13.22 -21.93 12.86
C SER A 185 13.97 -22.87 13.78
N VAL A 186 15.31 -22.80 13.82
CA VAL A 186 16.15 -23.71 14.62
C VAL A 186 16.62 -23.04 15.91
N LEU A 187 17.10 -21.77 15.84
CA LEU A 187 17.59 -21.07 17.02
C LEU A 187 16.47 -20.38 17.80
N HIS A 188 15.23 -20.35 17.28
CA HIS A 188 14.08 -19.68 17.90
C HIS A 188 14.34 -18.21 18.30
N ILE A 189 15.21 -17.52 17.54
CA ILE A 189 15.54 -16.11 17.78
C ILE A 189 14.32 -15.27 17.39
N SER A 190 13.97 -14.30 18.24
CA SER A 190 12.87 -13.37 17.95
C SER A 190 13.13 -12.65 16.60
N LEU A 191 12.07 -12.54 15.79
CA LEU A 191 12.10 -11.90 14.48
C LEU A 191 12.71 -10.48 14.53
N ILE A 192 12.54 -9.77 15.64
CA ILE A 192 13.11 -8.43 15.85
C ILE A 192 14.63 -8.47 15.82
N TRP A 193 15.25 -9.45 16.49
CA TRP A 193 16.71 -9.61 16.50
C TRP A 193 17.25 -10.04 15.14
N VAL A 194 16.49 -10.89 14.43
CA VAL A 194 16.85 -11.31 13.07
C VAL A 194 16.80 -10.11 12.13
N LEU A 195 15.75 -9.29 12.21
CA LEU A 195 15.63 -8.07 11.40
C LEU A 195 16.76 -7.08 11.70
N LEU A 196 17.13 -6.93 12.98
CA LEU A 196 18.19 -6.00 13.40
C LEU A 196 19.60 -6.45 12.99
N THR A 197 19.82 -7.74 12.80
CA THR A 197 21.12 -8.30 12.39
C THR A 197 21.22 -8.53 10.88
N VAL A 198 20.24 -9.21 10.29
CA VAL A 198 20.24 -9.55 8.86
C VAL A 198 19.88 -8.34 8.00
N GLY A 199 19.00 -7.43 8.50
CA GLY A 199 18.59 -6.24 7.77
C GLY A 199 19.76 -5.33 7.39
N PRO A 200 20.57 -4.84 8.35
CA PRO A 200 21.75 -4.02 8.05
C PRO A 200 22.79 -4.76 7.21
N ALA A 201 22.98 -6.07 7.44
CA ALA A 201 23.89 -6.88 6.63
C ALA A 201 23.43 -6.95 5.17
N ALA A 202 22.14 -7.16 4.92
CA ALA A 202 21.56 -7.15 3.58
C ALA A 202 21.71 -5.77 2.93
N ILE A 203 21.40 -4.67 3.63
CA ILE A 203 21.56 -3.30 3.13
C ILE A 203 23.02 -3.04 2.73
N PHE A 204 23.97 -3.54 3.53
CA PHE A 204 25.39 -3.36 3.23
C PHE A 204 25.85 -4.15 2.00
N ILE A 205 25.33 -5.37 1.82
CA ILE A 205 25.61 -6.25 0.67
C ILE A 205 25.00 -5.71 -0.63
N TYR A 206 23.74 -5.22 -0.55
CA TYR A 206 22.98 -4.69 -1.70
C TYR A 206 23.16 -3.19 -1.92
N ARG A 207 24.11 -2.54 -1.22
CA ARG A 207 24.38 -1.13 -1.45
C ARG A 207 24.65 -0.85 -2.92
N PRO A 208 23.87 0.00 -3.60
CA PRO A 208 24.12 0.29 -5.00
C PRO A 208 25.53 0.87 -5.12
N ARG A 209 26.42 0.17 -5.82
CA ARG A 209 27.68 0.77 -6.24
C ARG A 209 27.30 1.95 -7.12
N LYS A 210 27.74 3.16 -6.73
CA LYS A 210 27.60 4.35 -7.56
C LYS A 210 28.00 3.97 -8.97
N SER A 211 27.03 4.00 -9.91
CA SER A 211 27.38 4.02 -11.34
C SER A 211 28.35 5.15 -11.54
N PRO A 212 29.44 4.98 -12.31
CA PRO A 212 30.27 6.09 -12.72
C PRO A 212 29.37 7.15 -13.32
N ALA A 213 29.50 8.39 -12.86
CA ALA A 213 28.79 9.51 -13.47
C ALA A 213 29.06 9.44 -14.97
N LEU A 214 28.02 9.43 -15.79
CA LEU A 214 28.12 9.62 -17.22
C LEU A 214 28.94 10.91 -17.41
N ASP A 215 30.07 10.76 -18.08
CA ASP A 215 30.96 11.87 -18.40
C ASP A 215 30.16 12.84 -19.29
N PRO A 216 29.96 14.10 -18.88
CA PRO A 216 29.18 15.06 -19.66
C PRO A 216 29.80 15.37 -21.04
N ASP A 217 31.03 14.93 -21.27
CA ASP A 217 31.81 15.25 -22.47
C ASP A 217 31.88 14.09 -23.51
N GLU A 218 31.10 13.00 -23.34
CA GLU A 218 31.05 11.95 -24.35
C GLU A 218 30.16 12.39 -25.52
N PRO A 219 30.71 12.58 -26.75
CA PRO A 219 29.95 13.03 -27.90
C PRO A 219 28.90 11.98 -28.27
N SER A 220 27.64 12.39 -28.34
CA SER A 220 26.53 11.56 -28.83
C SER A 220 26.86 11.03 -30.23
N GLU A 221 27.09 9.72 -30.33
CA GLU A 221 27.27 9.02 -31.61
C GLU A 221 26.00 9.21 -32.47
N PRO A 222 26.11 9.67 -33.71
CA PRO A 222 24.96 9.84 -34.57
C PRO A 222 24.38 8.48 -34.96
N ALA A 223 23.07 8.33 -34.70
CA ALA A 223 22.29 7.19 -35.14
C ALA A 223 22.39 7.03 -36.69
N ALA A 224 22.93 5.88 -37.11
CA ALA A 224 22.92 5.45 -38.48
C ALA A 224 21.63 4.68 -38.80
#